data_21ecb0e545428fe204d1c69ff49e2777
#
_entry.id   21ecb0e545428fe204d1c69ff49e2777
#
_cell.length_a   1.000
_cell.length_b   1.000
_cell.length_c   1.000
_cell.angle_alpha   90.00
_cell.angle_beta   90.00
_cell.angle_gamma   90.00
#
_symmetry.space_group_name_H-M   'P 1'
#
loop_
_entity.id
_entity.type
_entity.pdbx_description
1 polymer ?
#
loop_
_entity_poly.entity_id
_entity_poly.type
_entity_poly.pdbx_seq_one_letter_code
_entity_poly.pdbx_strand_id
1 'polypeptide(L)'
;MMRKTNLFAVLTAVVALTFTACTNIEDVAMPEQKVLDFSVFANKNTRAAETGSTLKTDGKAFGVWGYSTFETVDTDVFLNQEVKYNGTTSAWEYSPLKYWDTRSSYEFYAYYPYKASGVTIDDNKNITVTDFTVEPLVANHVDLMLADKVTRLANAPVNQVTFNFNHLLSNINLSFKKDVGITETKVTLKTVKIYGMSKKGTFVQSQVPEWAISCLLYTSD
;
A
#
# COMPACT_ATOMS: atom_id res chain seq x y z
N MET A 1 -64.04 0.58 -74.96
CA MET A 1 -64.22 -0.07 -73.67
C MET A 1 -62.93 -0.78 -73.35
N MET A 2 -62.04 -0.09 -72.64
CA MET A 2 -60.62 -0.54 -72.43
C MET A 2 -60.45 -1.06 -71.02
N ARG A 3 -60.00 -2.31 -70.91
CA ARG A 3 -59.62 -2.93 -69.64
C ARG A 3 -58.23 -2.50 -69.21
N LYS A 4 -58.14 -1.85 -68.07
CA LYS A 4 -56.88 -1.61 -67.35
C LYS A 4 -56.66 -2.87 -66.49
N THR A 5 -55.69 -3.67 -66.83
CA THR A 5 -55.22 -4.79 -66.01
C THR A 5 -53.86 -4.49 -65.38
N ASN A 6 -53.88 -4.38 -64.12
CA ASN A 6 -52.89 -4.82 -63.12
C ASN A 6 -51.41 -4.88 -63.50
N LEU A 7 -50.71 -3.77 -63.25
CA LEU A 7 -49.28 -3.69 -63.27
C LEU A 7 -48.70 -3.51 -61.82
N PHE A 8 -49.45 -3.89 -60.80
CA PHE A 8 -49.07 -3.69 -59.38
C PHE A 8 -48.66 -4.96 -58.63
N ALA A 9 -48.69 -6.12 -59.29
CA ALA A 9 -48.49 -7.41 -58.60
C ALA A 9 -47.12 -8.02 -58.77
N VAL A 10 -46.16 -7.39 -59.44
CA VAL A 10 -44.80 -7.96 -59.70
C VAL A 10 -43.67 -7.24 -58.97
N LEU A 11 -43.96 -6.12 -58.28
CA LEU A 11 -42.90 -5.34 -57.63
C LEU A 11 -42.71 -5.60 -56.12
N THR A 12 -43.48 -6.54 -55.54
CA THR A 12 -43.39 -6.84 -54.11
C THR A 12 -42.63 -8.12 -53.76
N ALA A 13 -42.07 -8.83 -54.76
CA ALA A 13 -41.38 -10.11 -54.53
C ALA A 13 -39.86 -10.08 -54.57
N VAL A 14 -39.21 -8.88 -54.74
CA VAL A 14 -37.75 -8.79 -54.89
C VAL A 14 -37.05 -8.10 -53.74
N VAL A 15 -37.73 -7.64 -52.67
CA VAL A 15 -37.13 -6.91 -51.55
C VAL A 15 -36.93 -7.79 -50.31
N ALA A 16 -37.19 -9.09 -50.34
CA ALA A 16 -37.13 -9.96 -49.16
C ALA A 16 -35.88 -10.86 -49.06
N LEU A 17 -34.82 -10.60 -49.82
CA LEU A 17 -33.65 -11.51 -49.85
C LEU A 17 -32.29 -10.92 -49.54
N THR A 18 -32.18 -9.81 -48.82
CA THR A 18 -30.86 -9.24 -48.52
C THR A 18 -30.63 -8.80 -47.06
N PHE A 19 -31.16 -9.49 -46.07
CA PHE A 19 -30.77 -9.29 -44.68
C PHE A 19 -30.46 -10.57 -43.94
N THR A 20 -29.65 -11.46 -44.51
CA THR A 20 -28.91 -12.44 -43.74
C THR A 20 -27.44 -12.01 -43.74
N ALA A 21 -27.15 -10.80 -43.24
CA ALA A 21 -25.86 -10.52 -42.70
C ALA A 21 -25.78 -11.23 -41.36
N CYS A 22 -25.20 -12.42 -41.34
CA CYS A 22 -24.67 -13.01 -40.13
C CYS A 22 -23.64 -12.04 -39.56
N THR A 23 -24.06 -11.23 -38.64
CA THR A 23 -23.11 -10.66 -37.68
C THR A 23 -22.69 -11.79 -36.75
N ASN A 24 -21.73 -12.59 -37.17
CA ASN A 24 -20.85 -13.21 -36.19
C ASN A 24 -20.10 -12.04 -35.51
N ILE A 25 -20.75 -11.43 -34.53
CA ILE A 25 -20.03 -10.77 -33.47
C ILE A 25 -19.39 -11.95 -32.75
N GLU A 26 -18.16 -12.31 -33.14
CA GLU A 26 -17.27 -12.97 -32.22
C GLU A 26 -17.26 -12.03 -31.01
N ASP A 27 -17.85 -12.49 -29.90
CA ASP A 27 -17.66 -11.91 -28.59
C ASP A 27 -16.14 -11.99 -28.37
N VAL A 28 -15.42 -10.94 -28.78
CA VAL A 28 -14.05 -10.75 -28.39
C VAL A 28 -14.15 -10.49 -26.88
N ALA A 29 -14.10 -11.57 -26.11
CA ALA A 29 -14.01 -11.50 -24.67
C ALA A 29 -12.85 -10.55 -24.37
N MET A 30 -13.17 -9.32 -23.96
CA MET A 30 -12.12 -8.42 -23.50
C MET A 30 -11.40 -9.14 -22.37
N PRO A 31 -10.08 -9.26 -22.44
CA PRO A 31 -9.33 -9.93 -21.38
C PRO A 31 -9.73 -9.30 -20.04
N GLU A 32 -10.20 -10.12 -19.09
CA GLU A 32 -10.56 -9.67 -17.75
C GLU A 32 -9.39 -8.85 -17.20
N GLN A 33 -9.59 -7.54 -17.06
CA GLN A 33 -8.59 -6.68 -16.49
C GLN A 33 -8.47 -7.01 -15.00
N LYS A 34 -7.37 -7.64 -14.60
CA LYS A 34 -7.12 -7.98 -13.22
C LYS A 34 -6.87 -6.71 -12.39
N VAL A 35 -7.61 -6.56 -11.30
CA VAL A 35 -7.44 -5.46 -10.34
C VAL A 35 -6.07 -5.54 -9.68
N LEU A 36 -5.43 -4.39 -9.46
CA LEU A 36 -4.27 -4.25 -8.60
C LEU A 36 -4.72 -4.46 -7.15
N ASP A 37 -4.29 -5.51 -6.51
CA ASP A 37 -4.61 -5.86 -5.13
C ASP A 37 -3.35 -5.96 -4.26
N PHE A 38 -3.52 -5.77 -2.94
CA PHE A 38 -2.43 -5.66 -2.00
C PHE A 38 -2.49 -6.70 -0.89
N SER A 39 -1.30 -7.09 -0.41
CA SER A 39 -1.12 -7.81 0.85
C SER A 39 0.06 -7.25 1.62
N VAL A 40 0.10 -7.50 2.93
CA VAL A 40 1.17 -7.00 3.78
C VAL A 40 1.72 -8.08 4.71
N PHE A 41 3.04 -7.99 4.94
CA PHE A 41 3.74 -8.66 6.01
C PHE A 41 4.52 -7.61 6.81
N ALA A 42 4.70 -7.84 8.11
CA ALA A 42 5.64 -7.08 8.93
C ALA A 42 6.67 -8.03 9.48
N ASN A 43 7.94 -7.64 9.45
CA ASN A 43 9.04 -8.44 9.96
C ASN A 43 8.89 -8.66 11.47
N LYS A 44 9.01 -9.91 11.93
CA LYS A 44 8.83 -10.31 13.33
C LYS A 44 10.06 -10.07 14.22
N ASN A 45 11.12 -9.48 13.70
CA ASN A 45 12.44 -9.45 14.34
C ASN A 45 12.56 -8.52 15.55
N THR A 46 11.50 -7.82 15.92
CA THR A 46 11.46 -6.96 17.10
C THR A 46 10.21 -7.23 17.92
N ARG A 47 10.22 -6.90 19.20
CA ARG A 47 9.00 -6.84 20.02
C ARG A 47 8.21 -5.58 19.66
N ALA A 48 7.89 -5.47 18.38
CA ALA A 48 7.24 -4.30 17.81
C ALA A 48 5.76 -4.25 18.21
N ALA A 49 5.21 -3.04 18.24
CA ALA A 49 3.79 -2.82 18.53
C ALA A 49 2.90 -3.41 17.41
N GLU A 50 3.36 -3.34 16.16
CA GLU A 50 2.64 -3.87 15.02
C GLU A 50 3.30 -5.16 14.48
N THR A 51 2.46 -6.09 14.05
CA THR A 51 2.85 -7.37 13.45
C THR A 51 2.00 -7.59 12.20
N GLY A 52 2.37 -8.55 11.37
CA GLY A 52 1.56 -8.90 10.19
C GLY A 52 0.10 -9.26 10.51
N SER A 53 -0.18 -9.73 11.74
CA SER A 53 -1.55 -10.01 12.20
C SER A 53 -2.25 -8.76 12.74
N THR A 54 -1.56 -7.90 13.50
CA THR A 54 -2.16 -6.68 14.06
C THR A 54 -2.42 -5.62 12.98
N LEU A 55 -1.64 -5.61 11.91
CA LEU A 55 -1.91 -4.79 10.73
C LEU A 55 -3.25 -5.13 10.07
N LYS A 56 -3.68 -6.40 10.13
CA LYS A 56 -4.96 -6.88 9.61
C LYS A 56 -6.11 -6.66 10.61
N THR A 57 -6.16 -5.49 11.20
CA THR A 57 -7.25 -5.05 12.07
C THR A 57 -8.12 -4.05 11.33
N ASP A 58 -9.43 -4.18 11.46
CA ASP A 58 -10.39 -3.31 10.77
C ASP A 58 -10.07 -1.82 10.97
N GLY A 59 -10.08 -1.10 9.87
CA GLY A 59 -9.79 0.33 9.84
C GLY A 59 -8.32 0.73 9.79
N LYS A 60 -7.36 -0.18 9.99
CA LYS A 60 -5.95 0.14 9.78
C LYS A 60 -5.65 0.38 8.30
N ALA A 61 -4.77 1.34 8.02
CA ALA A 61 -4.47 1.76 6.66
C ALA A 61 -2.99 2.09 6.47
N PHE A 62 -2.49 1.88 5.26
CA PHE A 62 -1.16 2.29 4.82
C PHE A 62 -1.26 3.15 3.56
N GLY A 63 -0.22 3.95 3.28
CA GLY A 63 -0.13 4.77 2.08
C GLY A 63 0.69 4.10 1.01
N VAL A 64 0.28 4.26 -0.26
CA VAL A 64 0.96 3.68 -1.43
C VAL A 64 1.25 4.75 -2.46
N TRP A 65 2.48 4.75 -2.97
CA TRP A 65 2.83 5.33 -4.27
C TRP A 65 3.08 4.20 -5.25
N GLY A 66 2.61 4.37 -6.47
CA GLY A 66 2.77 3.39 -7.54
C GLY A 66 3.01 4.08 -8.86
N TYR A 67 3.97 3.60 -9.59
CA TYR A 67 4.36 4.11 -10.90
C TYR A 67 4.34 2.97 -11.91
N SER A 68 3.91 3.28 -13.13
CA SER A 68 4.01 2.34 -14.25
C SER A 68 4.83 2.97 -15.37
N THR A 69 5.62 2.14 -16.04
CA THR A 69 6.40 2.57 -17.21
C THR A 69 6.01 1.70 -18.40
N PHE A 70 5.51 2.34 -19.45
CA PHE A 70 5.26 1.73 -20.76
C PHE A 70 6.23 2.33 -21.77
N GLU A 71 7.05 1.49 -22.39
CA GLU A 71 8.19 1.95 -23.22
C GLU A 71 9.13 2.86 -22.42
N THR A 72 9.01 4.19 -22.61
CA THR A 72 9.80 5.22 -21.90
C THR A 72 8.92 6.23 -21.17
N VAL A 73 7.61 5.98 -21.09
CA VAL A 73 6.64 6.89 -20.48
C VAL A 73 6.28 6.42 -19.08
N ASP A 74 6.62 7.23 -18.09
CA ASP A 74 6.22 7.02 -16.70
C ASP A 74 4.82 7.61 -16.47
N THR A 75 4.01 6.88 -15.72
CA THR A 75 2.65 7.29 -15.34
C THR A 75 2.43 7.00 -13.85
N ASP A 76 1.86 7.98 -13.15
CA ASP A 76 1.44 7.83 -11.77
C ASP A 76 0.19 6.93 -11.70
N VAL A 77 0.31 5.81 -11.02
CA VAL A 77 -0.80 4.87 -10.76
C VAL A 77 -1.45 5.20 -9.43
N PHE A 78 -0.63 5.41 -8.41
CA PHE A 78 -1.03 5.77 -7.05
C PHE A 78 -0.19 6.95 -6.55
N LEU A 79 -0.86 7.97 -6.04
CA LEU A 79 -0.25 9.15 -5.43
C LEU A 79 -0.67 9.23 -3.96
N ASN A 80 0.08 8.61 -3.08
CA ASN A 80 -0.24 8.50 -1.65
C ASN A 80 -1.66 7.95 -1.41
N GLN A 81 -2.00 6.87 -2.12
CA GLN A 81 -3.30 6.22 -2.02
C GLN A 81 -3.45 5.55 -0.66
N GLU A 82 -4.56 5.84 0.02
CA GLU A 82 -4.98 5.06 1.19
C GLU A 82 -5.38 3.66 0.76
N VAL A 83 -4.79 2.66 1.43
CA VAL A 83 -5.19 1.25 1.34
C VAL A 83 -5.55 0.80 2.75
N LYS A 84 -6.83 0.48 2.96
CA LYS A 84 -7.42 0.23 4.27
C LYS A 84 -7.84 -1.22 4.42
N TYR A 85 -7.58 -1.80 5.59
CA TYR A 85 -8.05 -3.15 5.88
C TYR A 85 -9.54 -3.14 6.23
N ASN A 86 -10.30 -3.98 5.55
CA ASN A 86 -11.70 -4.24 5.83
C ASN A 86 -11.82 -5.59 6.54
N GLY A 87 -12.18 -5.56 7.82
CA GLY A 87 -12.31 -6.76 8.65
C GLY A 87 -13.45 -7.68 8.22
N THR A 88 -14.47 -7.14 7.54
CA THR A 88 -15.61 -7.93 7.03
C THR A 88 -15.23 -8.77 5.82
N THR A 89 -14.51 -8.18 4.87
CA THR A 89 -14.05 -8.87 3.66
C THR A 89 -12.71 -9.56 3.85
N SER A 90 -12.01 -9.27 4.95
CA SER A 90 -10.63 -9.73 5.24
C SER A 90 -9.65 -9.33 4.12
N ALA A 91 -9.86 -8.17 3.52
CA ALA A 91 -9.07 -7.68 2.39
C ALA A 91 -8.56 -6.25 2.61
N TRP A 92 -7.50 -5.90 1.89
CA TRP A 92 -7.03 -4.53 1.76
C TRP A 92 -7.75 -3.86 0.60
N GLU A 93 -8.45 -2.77 0.88
CA GLU A 93 -9.33 -2.09 -0.06
C GLU A 93 -8.90 -0.65 -0.31
N TYR A 94 -9.14 -0.16 -1.51
CA TYR A 94 -8.92 1.24 -1.91
C TYR A 94 -9.89 1.65 -3.02
N SER A 95 -10.05 2.92 -3.24
CA SER A 95 -10.91 3.47 -4.29
C SER A 95 -10.29 4.75 -4.88
N PRO A 96 -10.41 4.98 -6.20
CA PRO A 96 -10.98 4.11 -7.23
C PRO A 96 -10.07 2.92 -7.58
N LEU A 97 -10.65 1.82 -8.02
CA LEU A 97 -9.89 0.63 -8.41
C LEU A 97 -8.98 0.92 -9.62
N LYS A 98 -7.80 0.34 -9.60
CA LYS A 98 -6.82 0.36 -10.69
C LYS A 98 -6.59 -1.06 -11.21
N TYR A 99 -6.27 -1.16 -12.48
CA TYR A 99 -6.11 -2.43 -13.17
C TYR A 99 -4.70 -2.55 -13.73
N TRP A 100 -4.24 -3.79 -13.86
CA TRP A 100 -2.95 -4.06 -14.47
C TRP A 100 -2.96 -3.79 -15.97
N ASP A 101 -1.99 -3.03 -16.46
CA ASP A 101 -1.54 -3.12 -17.86
C ASP A 101 -0.35 -4.08 -17.93
N THR A 102 -0.55 -5.24 -18.53
CA THR A 102 0.48 -6.27 -18.60
C THR A 102 1.73 -5.86 -19.37
N ARG A 103 1.59 -4.90 -20.27
CA ARG A 103 2.67 -4.37 -21.11
C ARG A 103 3.62 -3.44 -20.35
N SER A 104 3.16 -2.87 -19.24
CA SER A 104 3.91 -1.93 -18.41
C SER A 104 4.74 -2.64 -17.35
N SER A 105 5.87 -2.09 -16.99
CA SER A 105 6.55 -2.38 -15.72
C SER A 105 5.97 -1.51 -14.61
N TYR A 106 6.15 -1.93 -13.36
CA TYR A 106 5.61 -1.21 -12.20
C TYR A 106 6.62 -1.15 -11.08
N GLU A 107 6.56 -0.05 -10.32
CA GLU A 107 7.25 0.13 -9.04
C GLU A 107 6.24 0.59 -8.00
N PHE A 108 6.28 -0.01 -6.81
CA PHE A 108 5.41 0.35 -5.69
C PHE A 108 6.24 0.62 -4.44
N TYR A 109 5.81 1.64 -3.70
CA TYR A 109 6.39 2.11 -2.45
C TYR A 109 5.26 2.25 -1.44
N ALA A 110 5.48 1.85 -0.18
CA ALA A 110 4.46 1.95 0.84
C ALA A 110 5.02 2.30 2.21
N TYR A 111 4.18 2.95 3.02
CA TYR A 111 4.49 3.31 4.39
C TYR A 111 3.27 3.10 5.31
N TYR A 112 3.53 2.86 6.58
CA TYR A 112 2.51 2.72 7.60
C TYR A 112 2.85 3.57 8.84
N PRO A 113 1.84 4.15 9.54
CA PRO A 113 0.43 4.20 9.17
C PRO A 113 0.15 5.27 8.11
N TYR A 114 -0.98 5.14 7.42
CA TYR A 114 -1.42 6.16 6.45
C TYR A 114 -1.54 7.54 7.10
N LYS A 115 -1.09 8.59 6.40
CA LYS A 115 -1.00 9.97 6.91
C LYS A 115 -0.08 10.16 8.11
N ALA A 116 0.89 9.27 8.33
CA ALA A 116 1.97 9.57 9.27
C ALA A 116 2.61 10.91 8.91
N SER A 117 2.83 11.76 9.93
CA SER A 117 3.33 13.13 9.72
C SER A 117 4.69 13.15 9.07
N GLY A 118 4.89 14.07 8.13
CA GLY A 118 6.16 14.31 7.47
C GLY A 118 6.56 13.29 6.40
N VAL A 119 5.73 12.28 6.12
CA VAL A 119 6.04 11.26 5.10
C VAL A 119 5.76 11.80 3.71
N THR A 120 6.79 11.83 2.87
CA THR A 120 6.75 12.23 1.46
C THR A 120 7.59 11.32 0.60
N ILE A 121 7.44 11.39 -0.72
CA ILE A 121 8.32 10.74 -1.69
C ILE A 121 8.90 11.82 -2.61
N ASP A 122 10.20 11.70 -2.94
CA ASP A 122 10.87 12.64 -3.84
C ASP A 122 10.82 12.17 -5.31
N ASP A 123 11.35 12.98 -6.23
CA ASP A 123 11.39 12.67 -7.66
C ASP A 123 12.28 11.45 -7.98
N ASN A 124 13.21 11.11 -7.09
CA ASN A 124 14.03 9.91 -7.18
C ASN A 124 13.33 8.68 -6.57
N LYS A 125 12.09 8.84 -6.15
CA LYS A 125 11.25 7.81 -5.53
C LYS A 125 11.80 7.32 -4.17
N ASN A 126 12.54 8.16 -3.44
CA ASN A 126 12.92 7.90 -2.06
C ASN A 126 11.86 8.42 -1.11
N ILE A 127 11.42 7.59 -0.18
CA ILE A 127 10.55 8.04 0.90
C ILE A 127 11.37 8.80 1.93
N THR A 128 10.90 9.98 2.30
CA THR A 128 11.46 10.81 3.37
C THR A 128 10.43 11.00 4.47
N VAL A 129 10.86 10.92 5.72
CA VAL A 129 10.05 11.26 6.89
C VAL A 129 10.69 12.45 7.59
N THR A 130 10.13 13.63 7.37
CA THR A 130 10.70 14.88 7.88
C THR A 130 10.16 15.18 9.27
N ASP A 131 11.08 15.57 10.18
CA ASP A 131 10.73 16.08 11.52
C ASP A 131 9.87 15.13 12.37
N PHE A 132 10.00 13.82 12.18
CA PHE A 132 9.26 12.84 12.96
C PHE A 132 9.63 12.99 14.45
N THR A 133 8.59 13.04 15.27
CA THR A 133 8.75 13.17 16.73
C THR A 133 8.08 11.99 17.44
N VAL A 134 8.82 11.35 18.35
CA VAL A 134 8.26 10.34 19.24
C VAL A 134 7.50 11.05 20.35
N GLU A 135 6.21 10.77 20.45
CA GLU A 135 5.33 11.38 21.45
C GLU A 135 5.71 10.95 22.87
N PRO A 136 5.56 11.84 23.87
CA PRO A 136 5.91 11.50 25.26
C PRO A 136 5.05 10.40 25.86
N LEU A 137 3.76 10.31 25.44
CA LEU A 137 2.83 9.33 25.93
C LEU A 137 2.83 8.07 25.06
N VAL A 138 3.07 6.93 25.67
CA VAL A 138 3.11 5.62 24.98
C VAL A 138 1.83 5.35 24.17
N ALA A 139 0.67 5.80 24.69
CA ALA A 139 -0.61 5.64 23.99
C ALA A 139 -0.67 6.36 22.64
N ASN A 140 0.19 7.37 22.44
CA ASN A 140 0.27 8.16 21.20
C ASN A 140 1.45 7.73 20.31
N HIS A 141 2.20 6.70 20.69
CA HIS A 141 3.31 6.22 19.88
C HIS A 141 2.80 5.69 18.55
N VAL A 142 3.45 6.14 17.49
CA VAL A 142 3.22 5.67 16.12
C VAL A 142 4.32 4.68 15.78
N ASP A 143 3.95 3.48 15.42
CA ASP A 143 4.89 2.48 14.88
C ASP A 143 5.07 2.73 13.38
N LEU A 144 6.06 3.59 13.09
CA LEU A 144 6.36 4.00 11.72
C LEU A 144 7.10 2.89 10.99
N MET A 145 6.58 2.48 9.84
CA MET A 145 7.18 1.44 9.01
C MET A 145 7.24 1.86 7.55
N LEU A 146 8.26 1.38 6.86
CA LEU A 146 8.38 1.46 5.39
C LEU A 146 8.45 0.05 4.81
N ALA A 147 7.87 -0.10 3.63
CA ALA A 147 7.98 -1.33 2.88
C ALA A 147 9.22 -1.34 1.98
N ASP A 148 9.75 -2.54 1.74
CA ASP A 148 10.68 -2.74 0.65
C ASP A 148 10.00 -2.39 -0.68
N LYS A 149 10.76 -1.80 -1.62
CA LYS A 149 10.27 -1.50 -2.96
C LYS A 149 9.81 -2.80 -3.64
N VAL A 150 8.60 -2.80 -4.18
CA VAL A 150 8.08 -3.91 -4.99
C VAL A 150 8.13 -3.53 -6.47
N THR A 151 8.73 -4.38 -7.29
CA THR A 151 8.82 -4.18 -8.74
C THR A 151 8.15 -5.31 -9.49
N ARG A 152 7.57 -4.99 -10.66
CA ARG A 152 7.05 -5.94 -11.63
C ARG A 152 7.53 -5.56 -13.02
N LEU A 153 8.15 -6.49 -13.72
CA LEU A 153 8.58 -6.27 -15.11
C LEU A 153 7.37 -6.34 -16.07
N ALA A 154 7.49 -5.65 -17.19
CA ALA A 154 6.54 -5.78 -18.29
C ALA A 154 6.41 -7.25 -18.72
N ASN A 155 5.19 -7.65 -19.08
CA ASN A 155 4.82 -9.02 -19.48
C ASN A 155 5.08 -10.12 -18.44
N ALA A 156 5.45 -9.76 -17.19
CA ALA A 156 5.53 -10.72 -16.10
C ALA A 156 4.12 -11.14 -15.64
N PRO A 157 3.97 -12.29 -14.94
CA PRO A 157 2.69 -12.70 -14.38
C PRO A 157 2.10 -11.62 -13.45
N VAL A 158 0.79 -11.45 -13.52
CA VAL A 158 0.05 -10.51 -12.68
C VAL A 158 -0.31 -11.19 -11.36
N ASN A 159 0.29 -10.71 -10.27
CA ASN A 159 0.09 -11.21 -8.93
C ASN A 159 -0.32 -10.07 -7.98
N GLN A 160 -0.79 -10.43 -6.80
CA GLN A 160 -1.02 -9.49 -5.71
C GLN A 160 0.30 -8.80 -5.33
N VAL A 161 0.26 -7.48 -5.15
CA VAL A 161 1.40 -6.69 -4.66
C VAL A 161 1.57 -6.95 -3.16
N THR A 162 2.69 -7.53 -2.77
CA THR A 162 2.96 -7.89 -1.38
C THR A 162 4.03 -6.98 -0.80
N PHE A 163 3.67 -6.21 0.23
CA PHE A 163 4.60 -5.34 0.94
C PHE A 163 5.16 -6.01 2.19
N ASN A 164 6.48 -5.99 2.32
CA ASN A 164 7.19 -6.36 3.54
C ASN A 164 7.55 -5.08 4.31
N PHE A 165 6.85 -4.80 5.40
CA PHE A 165 7.10 -3.64 6.22
C PHE A 165 8.23 -3.85 7.23
N ASN A 166 9.13 -2.89 7.29
CA ASN A 166 10.23 -2.80 8.24
C ASN A 166 9.98 -1.64 9.20
N HIS A 167 10.14 -1.88 10.50
CA HIS A 167 10.01 -0.84 11.52
C HIS A 167 11.18 0.14 11.43
N LEU A 168 10.89 1.42 11.47
CA LEU A 168 11.90 2.48 11.46
C LEU A 168 12.36 2.90 12.86
N LEU A 169 11.60 2.56 13.88
CA LEU A 169 11.86 2.93 15.26
C LEU A 169 12.29 1.72 16.09
N SER A 170 13.17 1.97 17.07
CA SER A 170 13.56 0.97 18.05
C SER A 170 12.57 0.92 19.21
N ASN A 171 12.16 -0.27 19.62
CA ASN A 171 11.36 -0.51 20.81
C ASN A 171 12.28 -1.02 21.94
N ILE A 172 12.36 -0.29 23.05
CA ILE A 172 13.15 -0.65 24.22
C ILE A 172 12.22 -1.11 25.32
N ASN A 173 12.40 -2.35 25.76
CA ASN A 173 11.66 -2.94 26.88
C ASN A 173 12.65 -3.31 27.98
N LEU A 174 12.47 -2.73 29.17
CA LEU A 174 13.29 -2.98 30.34
C LEU A 174 12.57 -3.94 31.30
N SER A 175 13.20 -5.04 31.63
CA SER A 175 12.68 -5.99 32.62
C SER A 175 13.60 -6.04 33.84
N PHE A 176 13.06 -5.76 35.01
CA PHE A 176 13.78 -5.80 36.27
C PHE A 176 13.36 -7.02 37.07
N LYS A 177 14.33 -7.79 37.55
CA LYS A 177 14.08 -8.98 38.37
C LYS A 177 14.89 -8.86 39.66
N LYS A 178 14.27 -9.24 40.79
CA LYS A 178 14.98 -9.39 42.07
C LYS A 178 15.78 -10.69 42.02
N ASP A 179 16.99 -10.65 42.57
CA ASP A 179 17.80 -11.88 42.74
C ASP A 179 17.05 -12.89 43.61
N VAL A 180 17.11 -14.15 43.23
CA VAL A 180 16.48 -15.26 43.96
C VAL A 180 17.05 -15.44 45.40
N GLY A 181 18.28 -15.01 45.66
CA GLY A 181 18.89 -15.02 46.99
C GLY A 181 18.33 -13.99 47.97
N ILE A 182 17.57 -13.01 47.49
CA ILE A 182 16.96 -11.94 48.32
C ILE A 182 15.49 -12.27 48.55
N THR A 183 15.19 -13.18 49.47
CA THR A 183 13.82 -13.68 49.73
C THR A 183 13.00 -12.77 50.59
N GLU A 184 13.60 -12.13 51.60
CA GLU A 184 12.88 -11.42 52.68
C GLU A 184 12.74 -9.89 52.47
N THR A 185 13.46 -9.30 51.48
CA THR A 185 13.49 -7.84 51.30
C THR A 185 12.56 -7.41 50.18
N LYS A 186 11.64 -6.50 50.48
CA LYS A 186 10.82 -5.82 49.48
C LYS A 186 11.68 -4.78 48.77
N VAL A 187 12.00 -5.01 47.49
CA VAL A 187 12.69 -4.05 46.61
C VAL A 187 11.66 -3.24 45.84
N THR A 188 11.75 -1.93 45.97
CA THR A 188 10.89 -1.00 45.21
C THR A 188 11.75 -0.18 44.26
N LEU A 189 11.49 -0.32 42.95
CA LEU A 189 12.12 0.50 41.94
C LEU A 189 11.39 1.86 41.88
N LYS A 190 12.07 2.95 42.24
CA LYS A 190 11.45 4.28 42.28
C LYS A 190 11.53 5.02 40.96
N THR A 191 12.65 4.91 40.24
CA THR A 191 12.89 5.67 39.01
C THR A 191 13.80 4.88 38.08
N VAL A 192 13.53 4.92 36.81
CA VAL A 192 14.41 4.44 35.72
C VAL A 192 14.55 5.59 34.72
N LYS A 193 15.78 5.95 34.43
CA LYS A 193 16.08 7.00 33.44
C LYS A 193 16.95 6.41 32.36
N ILE A 194 16.66 6.71 31.10
CA ILE A 194 17.45 6.36 29.93
C ILE A 194 17.97 7.66 29.31
N TYR A 195 19.28 7.74 29.11
CA TYR A 195 19.94 8.93 28.58
C TYR A 195 20.43 8.70 27.14
N GLY A 196 20.67 9.81 26.41
CA GLY A 196 21.27 9.75 25.08
C GLY A 196 20.33 9.26 23.96
N MET A 197 19.03 9.20 24.21
CA MET A 197 18.05 8.87 23.18
C MET A 197 17.58 10.13 22.46
N SER A 198 17.40 10.00 21.15
CA SER A 198 16.75 11.06 20.36
C SER A 198 15.25 10.81 20.25
N LYS A 199 14.47 11.88 20.36
CA LYS A 199 13.01 11.83 20.15
C LYS A 199 12.57 12.44 18.84
N LYS A 200 13.47 13.12 18.12
CA LYS A 200 13.14 13.80 16.86
C LYS A 200 14.23 13.56 15.82
N GLY A 201 13.81 13.33 14.58
CA GLY A 201 14.73 13.16 13.47
C GLY A 201 14.04 13.19 12.11
N THR A 202 14.85 13.23 11.08
CA THR A 202 14.44 13.07 9.68
C THR A 202 15.05 11.78 9.15
N PHE A 203 14.23 10.96 8.50
CA PHE A 203 14.67 9.72 7.86
C PHE A 203 14.61 9.87 6.35
N VAL A 204 15.58 9.33 5.64
CA VAL A 204 15.59 9.24 4.18
C VAL A 204 15.84 7.80 3.77
N GLN A 205 14.92 7.24 2.99
CA GLN A 205 15.07 5.93 2.37
C GLN A 205 15.98 6.05 1.14
N SER A 206 17.28 5.96 1.36
CA SER A 206 18.30 5.93 0.30
C SER A 206 18.94 4.54 0.21
N GLN A 207 20.00 4.39 -0.59
CA GLN A 207 20.77 3.14 -0.63
C GLN A 207 21.36 2.76 0.74
N VAL A 208 21.59 3.76 1.60
CA VAL A 208 21.95 3.59 3.02
C VAL A 208 20.89 4.33 3.83
N PRO A 209 19.84 3.64 4.30
CA PRO A 209 18.78 4.26 5.09
C PRO A 209 19.35 4.81 6.41
N GLU A 210 19.15 6.09 6.68
CA GLU A 210 19.72 6.76 7.85
C GLU A 210 18.74 7.74 8.48
N TRP A 211 18.83 7.86 9.82
CA TRP A 211 18.19 8.90 10.62
C TRP A 211 19.15 10.07 10.86
N ALA A 212 18.81 11.23 10.34
CA ALA A 212 19.42 12.49 10.79
C ALA A 212 18.74 12.96 12.07
N ILE A 213 19.42 12.83 13.19
CA ILE A 213 18.91 13.13 14.54
C ILE A 213 19.03 14.62 14.83
N SER A 214 17.91 15.27 15.19
CA SER A 214 17.88 16.73 15.43
C SER A 214 17.78 17.13 16.90
N CYS A 215 17.41 16.22 17.81
CA CYS A 215 17.25 16.53 19.24
C CYS A 215 17.57 15.33 20.12
N LEU A 216 18.53 15.49 21.02
CA LEU A 216 18.79 14.54 22.10
C LEU A 216 17.89 14.84 23.29
N LEU A 217 17.31 13.81 23.90
CA LEU A 217 16.62 13.93 25.18
C LEU A 217 17.66 14.16 26.29
N TYR A 218 17.83 15.41 26.73
CA TYR A 218 18.38 15.70 28.02
C TYR A 218 17.23 15.73 29.04
N THR A 219 17.21 14.79 29.96
CA THR A 219 16.39 14.98 31.16
C THR A 219 17.18 15.88 32.08
N SER A 220 16.81 17.18 32.16
CA SER A 220 17.21 18.02 33.29
C SER A 220 16.59 17.44 34.55
N ASP A 221 17.36 17.33 35.61
CA ASP A 221 16.91 16.92 36.94
C ASP A 221 15.86 17.88 37.50
#